data_69c474ed7daba41a76af52ef97a8dc47
#
_entry.id   69c474ed7daba41a76af52ef97a8dc47
#
_cell.length_a   1.000
_cell.length_b   1.000
_cell.length_c   1.000
_cell.angle_alpha   90.00
_cell.angle_beta   90.00
_cell.angle_gamma   90.00
#
_symmetry.space_group_name_H-M   'P 1'
#
loop_
_entity.id
_entity.type
_entity.pdbx_description
1 polymer ?
#
loop_
_entity_poly.entity_id
_entity_poly.type
_entity_poly.pdbx_seq_one_letter_code
_entity_poly.pdbx_strand_id
1 'polypeptide(L)'
;HNGSRGLGDVYKRQGAGRDMVSAIFYGLRVSLGVGVLSGIFALIIGSFFGISAAFFGGRYESLIMRIVDIQLSFPSILVALIILAAFGKGVEKTIIALILVQWAYYARTARSSALVEINKEYVDAARCLAFGNTRIMFKHILPNCMAPLIVVGTLQTAVSYTHLTLPTMIGV
;
A
#
# COMPACT_ATOMS: atom_id res chain seq x y z
N HIS A 1 12.24 4.12 57.28
CA HIS A 1 13.14 4.50 56.19
C HIS A 1 12.45 4.17 54.86
N ASN A 2 11.76 5.16 54.32
CA ASN A 2 11.16 5.12 53.02
C ASN A 2 12.22 5.60 52.00
N GLY A 3 12.97 4.68 51.45
CA GLY A 3 13.96 4.94 50.42
C GLY A 3 13.29 5.55 49.21
N SER A 4 13.81 6.68 48.78
CA SER A 4 13.49 7.38 47.56
C SER A 4 13.42 6.47 46.36
N ARG A 5 12.23 5.99 46.03
CA ARG A 5 11.98 5.38 44.73
C ARG A 5 12.10 6.51 43.72
N GLY A 6 13.20 6.49 42.97
CA GLY A 6 13.51 7.56 42.03
C GLY A 6 12.37 7.77 41.05
N LEU A 7 12.11 9.05 40.70
CA LEU A 7 11.14 9.46 39.71
C LEU A 7 11.23 8.70 38.37
N GLY A 8 12.40 8.14 38.07
CA GLY A 8 12.62 7.29 36.90
C GLY A 8 11.85 5.97 36.90
N ASP A 9 11.50 5.40 38.07
CA ASP A 9 10.73 4.17 38.15
C ASP A 9 9.22 4.39 37.97
N VAL A 10 8.74 5.59 38.27
CA VAL A 10 7.34 5.94 38.13
C VAL A 10 6.97 6.13 36.65
N TYR A 11 7.88 6.67 35.83
CA TYR A 11 7.69 6.83 34.40
C TYR A 11 7.79 5.52 33.59
N LYS A 12 8.42 4.50 34.15
CA LYS A 12 8.58 3.19 33.49
C LYS A 12 7.37 2.26 33.65
N ARG A 13 6.45 2.55 34.55
CA ARG A 13 5.33 1.68 34.89
C ARG A 13 4.01 2.43 34.81
N GLN A 14 3.45 2.51 33.62
CA GLN A 14 2.05 2.89 33.48
C GLN A 14 1.21 1.63 33.23
N GLY A 15 0.17 1.43 34.05
CA GLY A 15 -0.84 0.37 33.98
C GLY A 15 -0.31 -1.02 33.61
N ALA A 16 -0.36 -1.99 34.47
CA ALA A 16 0.02 -3.38 34.29
C ALA A 16 1.54 -3.73 34.23
N GLY A 17 2.45 -2.85 34.66
CA GLY A 17 3.88 -3.22 34.86
C GLY A 17 4.70 -3.52 33.59
N ARG A 18 4.19 -3.15 32.43
CA ARG A 18 4.91 -3.31 31.15
C ARG A 18 5.88 -2.16 30.92
N ASP A 19 7.06 -2.47 30.41
CA ASP A 19 8.03 -1.48 29.96
C ASP A 19 7.49 -0.78 28.70
N MET A 20 7.10 0.50 28.83
CA MET A 20 6.53 1.29 27.72
C MET A 20 7.47 1.36 26.53
N VAL A 21 8.77 1.41 26.77
CA VAL A 21 9.77 1.49 25.68
C VAL A 21 9.75 0.20 24.87
N SER A 22 9.77 -0.96 25.52
CA SER A 22 9.66 -2.26 24.84
C SER A 22 8.35 -2.39 24.05
N ALA A 23 7.23 -1.92 24.61
CA ALA A 23 5.94 -1.97 23.95
C ALA A 23 5.92 -1.08 22.69
N ILE A 24 6.52 0.12 22.76
CA ILE A 24 6.63 1.04 21.61
C ILE A 24 7.48 0.43 20.52
N PHE A 25 8.67 -0.13 20.85
CA PHE A 25 9.54 -0.74 19.84
C PHE A 25 8.89 -1.98 19.20
N TYR A 26 8.19 -2.79 19.97
CA TYR A 26 7.49 -3.95 19.45
C TYR A 26 6.32 -3.52 18.52
N GLY A 27 5.52 -2.55 18.97
CA GLY A 27 4.43 -1.98 18.16
C GLY A 27 4.93 -1.36 16.85
N LEU A 28 6.04 -0.60 16.91
CA LEU A 28 6.68 -0.01 15.73
C LEU A 28 7.14 -1.08 14.74
N ARG A 29 7.79 -2.14 15.22
CA ARG A 29 8.25 -3.25 14.38
C ARG A 29 7.09 -3.95 13.66
N VAL A 30 5.99 -4.21 14.37
CA VAL A 30 4.79 -4.84 13.79
C VAL A 30 4.15 -3.91 12.77
N SER A 31 3.97 -2.62 13.10
CA SER A 31 3.37 -1.63 12.19
C SER A 31 4.20 -1.43 10.92
N LEU A 32 5.54 -1.37 11.05
CA LEU A 32 6.46 -1.32 9.92
C LEU A 32 6.31 -2.53 9.03
N GLY A 33 6.31 -3.73 9.63
CA GLY A 33 6.17 -4.99 8.90
C GLY A 33 4.84 -5.06 8.13
N VAL A 34 3.74 -4.71 8.78
CA VAL A 34 2.40 -4.67 8.18
C VAL A 34 2.33 -3.65 7.03
N GLY A 35 2.83 -2.43 7.26
CA GLY A 35 2.81 -1.36 6.25
C GLY A 35 3.63 -1.71 5.00
N VAL A 36 4.86 -2.21 5.18
CA VAL A 36 5.73 -2.60 4.07
C VAL A 36 5.17 -3.81 3.31
N LEU A 37 4.72 -4.83 4.04
CA LEU A 37 4.18 -6.04 3.41
C LEU A 37 2.92 -5.74 2.60
N SER A 38 1.98 -5.00 3.17
CA SER A 38 0.76 -4.59 2.45
C SER A 38 1.07 -3.70 1.25
N GLY A 39 2.04 -2.78 1.38
CA GLY A 39 2.49 -1.91 0.30
C GLY A 39 3.07 -2.69 -0.89
N ILE A 40 3.90 -3.71 -0.63
CA ILE A 40 4.49 -4.56 -1.68
C ILE A 40 3.38 -5.32 -2.43
N PHE A 41 2.45 -5.96 -1.72
CA PHE A 41 1.34 -6.69 -2.37
C PHE A 41 0.43 -5.75 -3.16
N ALA A 42 0.09 -4.60 -2.59
CA ALA A 42 -0.71 -3.58 -3.28
C ALA A 42 -0.01 -3.03 -4.53
N LEU A 43 1.31 -2.81 -4.47
CA LEU A 43 2.13 -2.41 -5.61
C LEU A 43 2.08 -3.46 -6.73
N ILE A 44 2.26 -4.74 -6.40
CA ILE A 44 2.25 -5.83 -7.39
C ILE A 44 0.87 -5.89 -8.08
N ILE A 45 -0.20 -5.93 -7.29
CA ILE A 45 -1.57 -6.03 -7.80
C ILE A 45 -1.92 -4.77 -8.62
N GLY A 46 -1.67 -3.59 -8.08
CA GLY A 46 -1.96 -2.32 -8.74
C GLY A 46 -1.17 -2.13 -10.03
N SER A 47 0.13 -2.45 -10.03
CA SER A 47 0.96 -2.36 -11.24
C SER A 47 0.49 -3.33 -12.32
N PHE A 48 0.12 -4.55 -11.94
CA PHE A 48 -0.42 -5.54 -12.88
C PHE A 48 -1.67 -5.02 -13.58
N PHE A 49 -2.68 -4.59 -12.82
CA PHE A 49 -3.93 -4.08 -13.39
C PHE A 49 -3.74 -2.74 -14.11
N GLY A 50 -2.91 -1.85 -13.59
CA GLY A 50 -2.65 -0.55 -14.22
C GLY A 50 -1.95 -0.67 -15.58
N ILE A 51 -0.88 -1.47 -15.66
CA ILE A 51 -0.15 -1.67 -16.92
C ILE A 51 -1.01 -2.44 -17.92
N SER A 52 -1.72 -3.49 -17.48
CA SER A 52 -2.61 -4.25 -18.37
C SER A 52 -3.75 -3.37 -18.90
N ALA A 53 -4.33 -2.50 -18.08
CA ALA A 53 -5.34 -1.55 -18.51
C ALA A 53 -4.82 -0.60 -19.59
N ALA A 54 -3.62 -0.03 -19.41
CA ALA A 54 -3.00 0.83 -20.41
C ALA A 54 -2.64 0.09 -21.71
N PHE A 55 -2.17 -1.17 -21.59
CA PHE A 55 -1.70 -1.95 -22.73
C PHE A 55 -2.83 -2.44 -23.64
N PHE A 56 -3.91 -2.96 -23.04
CA PHE A 56 -5.07 -3.47 -23.79
C PHE A 56 -6.05 -2.38 -24.20
N GLY A 57 -6.14 -1.31 -23.41
CA GLY A 57 -6.99 -0.16 -23.72
C GLY A 57 -8.50 -0.46 -23.79
N GLY A 58 -9.25 0.46 -24.40
CA GLY A 58 -10.65 0.27 -24.73
C GLY A 58 -11.57 0.00 -23.55
N ARG A 59 -12.46 -1.01 -23.70
CA ARG A 59 -13.47 -1.36 -22.66
C ARG A 59 -12.83 -1.96 -21.41
N TYR A 60 -11.74 -2.70 -21.56
CA TYR A 60 -11.01 -3.28 -20.43
C TYR A 60 -10.39 -2.19 -19.54
N GLU A 61 -9.72 -1.23 -20.15
CA GLU A 61 -9.18 -0.06 -19.45
C GLU A 61 -10.30 0.71 -18.72
N SER A 62 -11.40 0.99 -19.42
CA SER A 62 -12.53 1.71 -18.86
C SER A 62 -13.13 0.99 -17.65
N LEU A 63 -13.23 -0.34 -17.69
CA LEU A 63 -13.74 -1.14 -16.58
C LEU A 63 -12.83 -1.05 -15.36
N ILE A 64 -11.52 -1.32 -15.56
CA ILE A 64 -10.54 -1.29 -14.46
C ILE A 64 -10.48 0.10 -13.83
N MET A 65 -10.40 1.16 -14.67
CA MET A 65 -10.34 2.52 -14.16
C MET A 65 -11.62 2.95 -13.46
N ARG A 66 -12.78 2.48 -13.89
CA ARG A 66 -14.04 2.74 -13.19
C ARG A 66 -14.05 2.15 -11.78
N ILE A 67 -13.55 0.94 -11.61
CA ILE A 67 -13.39 0.31 -10.28
C ILE A 67 -12.44 1.14 -9.42
N VAL A 68 -11.30 1.53 -9.99
CA VAL A 68 -10.31 2.38 -9.31
C VAL A 68 -10.92 3.72 -8.92
N ASP A 69 -11.68 4.36 -9.81
CA ASP A 69 -12.31 5.66 -9.56
C ASP A 69 -13.37 5.60 -8.47
N ILE A 70 -14.22 4.57 -8.49
CA ILE A 70 -15.20 4.33 -7.42
C ILE A 70 -14.48 4.18 -6.07
N GLN A 71 -13.44 3.36 -6.03
CA GLN A 71 -12.72 3.13 -4.79
C GLN A 71 -12.02 4.39 -4.27
N LEU A 72 -11.41 5.19 -5.14
CA LEU A 72 -10.74 6.43 -4.76
C LEU A 72 -11.71 7.59 -4.46
N SER A 73 -13.00 7.45 -4.78
CA SER A 73 -14.04 8.41 -4.41
C SER A 73 -14.38 8.36 -2.92
N PHE A 74 -14.08 7.25 -2.25
CA PHE A 74 -14.30 7.12 -0.82
C PHE A 74 -13.03 7.47 -0.03
N PRO A 75 -13.16 8.14 1.13
CA PRO A 75 -12.03 8.36 2.03
C PRO A 75 -11.41 7.01 2.45
N SER A 76 -10.12 6.85 2.18
CA SER A 76 -9.39 5.59 2.40
C SER A 76 -9.51 5.05 3.83
N ILE A 77 -9.52 5.95 4.82
CA ILE A 77 -9.73 5.61 6.23
C ILE A 77 -11.09 4.95 6.46
N LEU A 78 -12.16 5.49 5.88
CA LEU A 78 -13.51 4.93 6.02
C LEU A 78 -13.59 3.53 5.42
N VAL A 79 -13.01 3.33 4.24
CA VAL A 79 -12.96 2.00 3.60
C VAL A 79 -12.21 1.00 4.48
N ALA A 80 -11.04 1.37 5.02
CA ALA A 80 -10.28 0.53 5.92
C ALA A 80 -11.07 0.16 7.19
N LEU A 81 -11.76 1.13 7.82
CA LEU A 81 -12.57 0.91 9.01
C LEU A 81 -13.78 0.00 8.73
N ILE A 82 -14.46 0.16 7.59
CA ILE A 82 -15.58 -0.71 7.19
C ILE A 82 -15.10 -2.15 7.02
N ILE A 83 -13.96 -2.35 6.35
CA ILE A 83 -13.38 -3.69 6.15
C ILE A 83 -13.04 -4.32 7.50
N LEU A 84 -12.37 -3.58 8.41
CA LEU A 84 -12.03 -4.07 9.74
C LEU A 84 -13.26 -4.34 10.61
N ALA A 85 -14.31 -3.54 10.48
CA ALA A 85 -15.58 -3.77 11.18
C ALA A 85 -16.28 -5.06 10.70
N ALA A 86 -16.24 -5.32 9.38
CA ALA A 86 -16.88 -6.50 8.79
C ALA A 86 -16.11 -7.80 9.07
N PHE A 87 -14.77 -7.78 8.98
CA PHE A 87 -13.94 -8.97 9.12
C PHE A 87 -13.36 -9.17 10.54
N GLY A 88 -13.51 -8.16 11.41
CA GLY A 88 -13.01 -8.16 12.78
C GLY A 88 -11.53 -7.76 12.89
N LYS A 89 -11.01 -7.70 14.13
CA LYS A 89 -9.65 -7.28 14.45
C LYS A 89 -8.64 -8.41 14.19
N GLY A 90 -7.45 -8.08 13.69
CA GLY A 90 -6.34 -9.02 13.48
C GLY A 90 -5.32 -8.48 12.48
N VAL A 91 -4.04 -8.83 12.68
CA VAL A 91 -2.94 -8.36 11.82
C VAL A 91 -3.15 -8.76 10.35
N GLU A 92 -3.56 -10.00 10.10
CA GLU A 92 -3.82 -10.50 8.74
C GLU A 92 -4.94 -9.72 8.05
N LYS A 93 -6.03 -9.44 8.77
CA LYS A 93 -7.17 -8.68 8.26
C LYS A 93 -6.81 -7.24 7.99
N THR A 94 -5.94 -6.65 8.82
CA THR A 94 -5.40 -5.31 8.61
C THR A 94 -4.55 -5.25 7.35
N ILE A 95 -3.71 -6.26 7.09
CA ILE A 95 -2.92 -6.35 5.86
C ILE A 95 -3.83 -6.39 4.64
N ILE A 96 -4.86 -7.24 4.65
CA ILE A 96 -5.83 -7.35 3.54
C ILE A 96 -6.56 -6.02 3.32
N ALA A 97 -7.02 -5.37 4.39
CA ALA A 97 -7.69 -4.08 4.31
C ALA A 97 -6.78 -3.00 3.67
N LEU A 98 -5.51 -2.94 4.09
CA LEU A 98 -4.54 -2.01 3.53
C LEU A 98 -4.23 -2.30 2.06
N ILE A 99 -4.10 -3.58 1.67
CA ILE A 99 -3.90 -3.96 0.26
C ILE A 99 -5.09 -3.49 -0.57
N LEU A 100 -6.32 -3.77 -0.12
CA LEU A 100 -7.55 -3.39 -0.82
C LEU A 100 -7.72 -1.87 -0.92
N VAL A 101 -7.19 -1.10 0.00
CA VAL A 101 -7.23 0.36 -0.07
C VAL A 101 -6.15 0.93 -1.00
N GLN A 102 -4.94 0.37 -0.95
CA GLN A 102 -3.77 0.97 -1.61
C GLN A 102 -3.61 0.59 -3.09
N TRP A 103 -4.07 -0.59 -3.52
CA TRP A 103 -3.85 -1.07 -4.90
C TRP A 103 -4.35 -0.09 -5.97
N ALA A 104 -5.44 0.64 -5.68
CA ALA A 104 -6.04 1.60 -6.61
C ALA A 104 -5.11 2.79 -6.93
N TYR A 105 -4.35 3.27 -5.93
CA TYR A 105 -3.35 4.32 -6.14
C TYR A 105 -2.23 3.85 -7.06
N TYR A 106 -1.73 2.62 -6.83
CA TYR A 106 -0.71 2.02 -7.70
C TYR A 106 -1.23 1.73 -9.11
N ALA A 107 -2.46 1.24 -9.23
CA ALA A 107 -3.07 0.97 -10.53
C ALA A 107 -3.21 2.25 -11.36
N ARG A 108 -3.64 3.36 -10.76
CA ARG A 108 -3.75 4.66 -11.43
C ARG A 108 -2.38 5.18 -11.87
N THR A 109 -1.38 5.12 -10.98
CA THR A 109 -0.02 5.57 -11.29
C THR A 109 0.63 4.70 -12.36
N ALA A 110 0.50 3.37 -12.25
CA ALA A 110 1.03 2.44 -13.23
C ALA A 110 0.41 2.66 -14.62
N ARG A 111 -0.91 2.86 -14.68
CA ARG A 111 -1.60 3.16 -15.94
C ARG A 111 -1.10 4.46 -16.57
N SER A 112 -1.02 5.56 -15.82
CA SER A 112 -0.59 6.84 -16.37
C SER A 112 0.85 6.80 -16.88
N SER A 113 1.75 6.12 -16.16
CA SER A 113 3.13 5.91 -16.58
C SER A 113 3.22 5.00 -17.80
N ALA A 114 2.46 3.90 -17.82
CA ALA A 114 2.47 2.95 -18.92
C ALA A 114 1.93 3.56 -20.22
N LEU A 115 0.95 4.45 -20.16
CA LEU A 115 0.45 5.17 -21.35
C LEU A 115 1.53 6.03 -22.02
N VAL A 116 2.46 6.59 -21.25
CA VAL A 116 3.61 7.33 -21.78
C VAL A 116 4.61 6.36 -22.41
N GLU A 117 4.89 5.24 -21.71
CA GLU A 117 5.90 4.27 -22.17
C GLU A 117 5.47 3.49 -23.42
N ILE A 118 4.18 3.18 -23.58
CA ILE A 118 3.64 2.41 -24.71
C ILE A 118 3.85 3.12 -26.04
N ASN A 119 3.93 4.45 -26.04
CA ASN A 119 4.10 5.26 -27.25
C ASN A 119 5.58 5.53 -27.59
N LYS A 120 6.53 4.87 -26.92
CA LYS A 120 7.96 5.04 -27.20
C LYS A 120 8.44 4.06 -28.26
N GLU A 121 9.41 4.47 -29.04
CA GLU A 121 9.97 3.73 -30.18
C GLU A 121 10.47 2.32 -29.82
N TYR A 122 11.01 2.13 -28.60
CA TYR A 122 11.48 0.81 -28.17
C TYR A 122 10.34 -0.22 -28.02
N VAL A 123 9.11 0.24 -27.71
CA VAL A 123 7.94 -0.63 -27.63
C VAL A 123 7.51 -1.04 -29.03
N ASP A 124 7.54 -0.10 -30.00
CA ASP A 124 7.23 -0.42 -31.39
C ASP A 124 8.28 -1.35 -32.00
N ALA A 125 9.57 -1.14 -31.71
CA ALA A 125 10.62 -2.08 -32.09
C ALA A 125 10.38 -3.48 -31.52
N ALA A 126 9.95 -3.59 -30.23
CA ALA A 126 9.62 -4.87 -29.60
C ALA A 126 8.41 -5.55 -30.27
N ARG A 127 7.42 -4.77 -30.73
CA ARG A 127 6.27 -5.28 -31.51
C ARG A 127 6.71 -5.78 -32.90
N CYS A 128 7.58 -5.05 -33.58
CA CYS A 128 8.14 -5.47 -34.88
C CYS A 128 8.93 -6.78 -34.76
N LEU A 129 9.60 -7.03 -33.64
CA LEU A 129 10.28 -8.28 -33.32
C LEU A 129 9.33 -9.41 -32.90
N ALA A 130 8.02 -9.21 -32.98
CA ALA A 130 6.98 -10.16 -32.62
C ALA A 130 7.08 -10.68 -31.18
N PHE A 131 7.55 -9.87 -30.23
CA PHE A 131 7.55 -10.24 -28.83
C PHE A 131 6.12 -10.37 -28.28
N GLY A 132 5.87 -11.39 -27.46
CA GLY A 132 4.57 -11.59 -26.84
C GLY A 132 4.18 -10.41 -25.90
N ASN A 133 2.90 -10.10 -25.83
CA ASN A 133 2.35 -8.98 -25.06
C ASN A 133 2.81 -8.98 -23.59
N THR A 134 2.82 -10.14 -22.94
CA THR A 134 3.28 -10.28 -21.56
C THR A 134 4.75 -9.90 -21.41
N ARG A 135 5.59 -10.27 -22.38
CA ARG A 135 7.01 -9.91 -22.38
C ARG A 135 7.20 -8.40 -22.53
N ILE A 136 6.44 -7.76 -23.41
CA ILE A 136 6.48 -6.30 -23.60
C ILE A 136 6.05 -5.61 -22.33
N MET A 137 4.93 -6.02 -21.70
CA MET A 137 4.40 -5.41 -20.48
C MET A 137 5.39 -5.52 -19.32
N PHE A 138 5.87 -6.73 -19.01
CA PHE A 138 6.66 -6.96 -17.80
C PHE A 138 8.16 -6.74 -17.94
N LYS A 139 8.72 -6.92 -19.14
CA LYS A 139 10.16 -6.80 -19.38
C LYS A 139 10.57 -5.46 -19.97
N HIS A 140 9.67 -4.77 -20.65
CA HIS A 140 9.98 -3.48 -21.30
C HIS A 140 9.24 -2.30 -20.66
N ILE A 141 7.93 -2.40 -20.38
CA ILE A 141 7.15 -1.29 -19.85
C ILE A 141 7.31 -1.17 -18.32
N LEU A 142 7.09 -2.25 -17.57
CA LEU A 142 7.13 -2.22 -16.10
C LEU A 142 8.43 -1.64 -15.52
N PRO A 143 9.64 -2.01 -15.96
CA PRO A 143 10.87 -1.45 -15.40
C PRO A 143 10.98 0.06 -15.58
N ASN A 144 10.48 0.59 -16.71
CA ASN A 144 10.48 2.02 -16.99
C ASN A 144 9.41 2.80 -16.19
N CYS A 145 8.37 2.11 -15.73
CA CYS A 145 7.34 2.67 -14.84
C CYS A 145 7.72 2.62 -13.36
N MET A 146 8.85 2.00 -12.98
CA MET A 146 9.21 1.81 -11.57
C MET A 146 9.48 3.12 -10.83
N ALA A 147 10.07 4.12 -11.46
CA ALA A 147 10.42 5.38 -10.80
C ALA A 147 9.19 6.08 -10.17
N PRO A 148 8.11 6.39 -10.88
CA PRO A 148 6.91 6.96 -10.28
C PRO A 148 6.20 6.00 -9.31
N LEU A 149 6.27 4.69 -9.53
CA LEU A 149 5.70 3.69 -8.63
C LEU A 149 6.42 3.64 -7.28
N ILE A 150 7.74 3.76 -7.25
CA ILE A 150 8.54 3.84 -6.02
C ILE A 150 8.18 5.10 -5.24
N VAL A 151 8.05 6.25 -5.91
CA VAL A 151 7.64 7.50 -5.25
C VAL A 151 6.28 7.36 -4.59
N VAL A 152 5.28 6.84 -5.31
CA VAL A 152 3.96 6.60 -4.72
C VAL A 152 4.05 5.54 -3.62
N GLY A 153 4.89 4.52 -3.77
CA GLY A 153 5.13 3.50 -2.76
C GLY A 153 5.64 4.07 -1.43
N THR A 154 6.59 4.98 -1.47
CA THR A 154 7.10 5.64 -0.26
C THR A 154 6.04 6.50 0.41
N LEU A 155 5.27 7.27 -0.37
CA LEU A 155 4.15 8.07 0.15
C LEU A 155 3.08 7.19 0.78
N GLN A 156 2.66 6.12 0.12
CA GLN A 156 1.63 5.22 0.63
C GLN A 156 2.09 4.44 1.86
N THR A 157 3.36 4.11 1.96
CA THR A 157 3.92 3.53 3.18
C THR A 157 3.78 4.52 4.35
N ALA A 158 4.10 5.79 4.17
CA ALA A 158 3.91 6.81 5.20
C ALA A 158 2.43 6.97 5.61
N VAL A 159 1.51 6.95 4.65
CA VAL A 159 0.06 7.00 4.89
C VAL A 159 -0.41 5.76 5.66
N SER A 160 0.14 4.57 5.39
CA SER A 160 -0.21 3.34 6.11
C SER A 160 0.03 3.45 7.61
N TYR A 161 1.05 4.17 8.04
CA TYR A 161 1.29 4.40 9.48
C TYR A 161 0.18 5.21 10.12
N THR A 162 -0.33 6.23 9.45
CA THR A 162 -1.45 7.04 9.98
C THR A 162 -2.72 6.20 10.08
N HIS A 163 -2.98 5.32 9.12
CA HIS A 163 -4.10 4.38 9.16
C HIS A 163 -4.00 3.33 10.26
N LEU A 164 -2.78 2.90 10.63
CA LEU A 164 -2.56 1.93 11.70
C LEU A 164 -2.64 2.56 13.08
N THR A 165 -2.21 3.82 13.23
CA THR A 165 -2.18 4.51 14.54
C THR A 165 -3.54 5.00 14.97
N LEU A 166 -4.40 5.45 14.05
CA LEU A 166 -5.75 5.94 14.36
C LEU A 166 -6.66 4.90 15.01
N PRO A 167 -6.80 3.66 14.48
CA PRO A 167 -7.63 2.62 15.11
C PRO A 167 -7.11 2.17 16.46
N THR A 168 -5.79 2.20 16.68
CA THR A 168 -5.20 1.80 17.97
C THR A 168 -5.40 2.86 19.05
N MET A 169 -5.56 4.14 18.69
CA MET A 169 -5.89 5.21 19.64
C MET A 169 -7.38 5.23 20.03
N ILE A 170 -8.26 4.75 19.15
CA ILE A 170 -9.73 4.73 19.41
C ILE A 170 -10.15 3.43 20.12
N GLY A 171 -9.31 2.42 20.15
CA GLY A 171 -9.60 1.07 20.65
C GLY A 171 -9.06 0.76 22.04
N VAL A 172 -8.67 1.78 22.83
CA VAL A 172 -8.28 1.65 24.27
C VAL A 172 -9.39 2.12 25.15
#